data_ae17a1a99039ce1d00ebee409286dba6
#
_entry.id   ae17a1a99039ce1d00ebee409286dba6
#
_cell.length_a   1.000
_cell.length_b   1.000
_cell.length_c   1.000
_cell.angle_alpha   90.00
_cell.angle_beta   90.00
_cell.angle_gamma   90.00
#
_symmetry.space_group_name_H-M   'P 1'
#
loop_
_entity.id
_entity.type
_entity.pdbx_description
1 polymer ?
#
loop_
_entity_poly.entity_id
_entity_poly.type
_entity_poly.pdbx_seq_one_letter_code
_entity_poly.pdbx_strand_id
1 'polypeptide(L)'
;MKKHPSQWTHREKAFSAFVTGPLLSFWRQRQERQFVGKDGVVIRYVRMTAASHKKAIFIVPGRSESYSKYPEVVWDLFNCGYDIFVMDHRGQGLSGRLLDDPQLGHVAQFSDYVDDLEKLCELELSGGRYQQTFALAHSMGGAIATLLSQRHPSLFTATALVAPMFGIVLPMPEWVVERILNWTATRPHLREGFAFGTGRWHATPFGINTLTHSRVRYQRSLRCYADQPELQLGGPTTHWVREAILTGRYIESIAPELHHPVLLLQASEDQVVDNQAQDRFSLARNLAGFPCYGDHPQVMEGARHEILFEKDEIRADALQKITEYFSTFSR
;
A
#
# COMPACT_ATOMS: atom_id res chain seq x y z
N MET A 1 -2.87 1.59 27.29
CA MET A 1 -2.16 0.34 27.63
C MET A 1 -1.17 0.06 26.52
N LYS A 2 0.15 0.06 26.82
CA LYS A 2 1.16 -0.36 25.85
C LYS A 2 0.93 -1.84 25.56
N LYS A 3 0.42 -2.18 24.38
CA LYS A 3 0.29 -3.58 23.99
C LYS A 3 1.67 -4.12 23.68
N HIS A 4 2.07 -5.15 24.40
CA HIS A 4 3.37 -5.80 24.28
C HIS A 4 3.59 -6.36 22.86
N PRO A 5 4.81 -6.25 22.31
CA PRO A 5 5.21 -6.92 21.06
C PRO A 5 4.91 -8.42 21.04
N SER A 6 4.86 -9.07 22.22
CA SER A 6 4.53 -10.48 22.37
C SER A 6 3.18 -10.91 21.77
N GLN A 7 2.23 -9.98 21.56
CA GLN A 7 0.95 -10.33 20.92
C GLN A 7 1.07 -10.57 19.42
N TRP A 8 2.16 -10.12 18.79
CA TRP A 8 2.41 -10.27 17.37
C TRP A 8 3.47 -11.32 17.04
N THR A 9 4.26 -11.79 18.01
CA THR A 9 5.48 -12.59 17.82
C THR A 9 5.30 -14.11 17.79
N HIS A 10 4.09 -14.63 17.98
CA HIS A 10 3.86 -16.08 18.00
C HIS A 10 2.61 -16.52 17.23
N ARG A 11 2.15 -15.67 16.31
CA ARG A 11 0.89 -15.91 15.58
C ARG A 11 1.01 -17.01 14.53
N GLU A 12 2.15 -17.11 13.83
CA GLU A 12 2.33 -18.11 12.77
C GLU A 12 2.13 -19.55 13.27
N LYS A 13 2.49 -19.85 14.52
CA LYS A 13 2.32 -21.19 15.11
C LYS A 13 0.87 -21.64 15.20
N ALA A 14 -0.05 -20.69 15.36
CA ALA A 14 -1.50 -20.94 15.47
C ALA A 14 -2.30 -20.21 14.39
N PHE A 15 -1.65 -19.90 13.25
CA PHE A 15 -2.19 -18.99 12.24
C PHE A 15 -3.53 -19.45 11.67
N SER A 16 -3.66 -20.75 11.35
CA SER A 16 -4.91 -21.29 10.83
C SER A 16 -6.06 -21.12 11.81
N ALA A 17 -5.85 -21.46 13.09
CA ALA A 17 -6.87 -21.29 14.13
C ALA A 17 -7.23 -19.81 14.35
N PHE A 18 -6.25 -18.92 14.29
CA PHE A 18 -6.47 -17.48 14.37
C PHE A 18 -7.32 -16.97 13.20
N VAL A 19 -6.99 -17.36 11.98
CA VAL A 19 -7.67 -16.88 10.76
C VAL A 19 -9.10 -17.40 10.68
N THR A 20 -9.34 -18.67 11.02
CA THR A 20 -10.69 -19.29 10.95
C THR A 20 -11.57 -19.00 12.16
N GLY A 21 -11.00 -18.55 13.25
CA GLY A 21 -11.71 -18.23 14.50
C GLY A 21 -11.80 -16.71 14.75
N PRO A 22 -10.92 -16.16 15.61
CA PRO A 22 -11.03 -14.77 16.06
C PRO A 22 -11.01 -13.74 14.92
N LEU A 23 -10.08 -13.91 13.96
CA LEU A 23 -9.96 -12.99 12.83
C LEU A 23 -11.20 -13.01 11.94
N LEU A 24 -11.75 -14.19 11.65
CA LEU A 24 -12.96 -14.32 10.85
C LEU A 24 -14.15 -13.64 11.52
N SER A 25 -14.32 -13.89 12.82
CA SER A 25 -15.42 -13.29 13.61
C SER A 25 -15.33 -11.77 13.64
N PHE A 26 -14.13 -11.23 13.80
CA PHE A 26 -13.88 -9.81 13.72
C PHE A 26 -14.15 -9.25 12.32
N TRP A 27 -13.61 -9.89 11.28
CA TRP A 27 -13.73 -9.41 9.90
C TRP A 27 -15.18 -9.39 9.39
N ARG A 28 -16.04 -10.25 9.91
CA ARG A 28 -17.48 -10.25 9.61
C ARG A 28 -18.20 -8.97 10.07
N GLN A 29 -17.62 -8.22 11.00
CA GLN A 29 -18.20 -6.97 11.52
C GLN A 29 -17.84 -5.74 10.66
N ARG A 30 -16.97 -5.91 9.65
CA ARG A 30 -16.61 -4.82 8.75
C ARG A 30 -17.83 -4.26 8.04
N GLN A 31 -17.79 -2.98 7.75
CA GLN A 31 -18.79 -2.32 6.92
C GLN A 31 -18.21 -2.12 5.53
N GLU A 32 -18.78 -2.79 4.55
CA GLU A 32 -18.44 -2.59 3.14
C GLU A 32 -19.18 -1.38 2.59
N ARG A 33 -18.47 -0.55 1.86
CA ARG A 33 -18.93 0.71 1.29
C ARG A 33 -18.41 0.89 -0.12
N GLN A 34 -19.00 1.84 -0.83
CA GLN A 34 -18.54 2.25 -2.15
C GLN A 34 -18.86 3.71 -2.41
N PHE A 35 -18.12 4.29 -3.32
CA PHE A 35 -18.42 5.58 -3.92
C PHE A 35 -18.06 5.56 -5.41
N VAL A 36 -18.54 6.56 -6.13
CA VAL A 36 -18.23 6.74 -7.55
C VAL A 36 -17.06 7.72 -7.66
N GLY A 37 -15.92 7.25 -8.17
CA GLY A 37 -14.74 8.06 -8.48
C GLY A 37 -14.86 8.76 -9.83
N LYS A 38 -13.77 9.34 -10.30
CA LYS A 38 -13.66 9.97 -11.61
C LYS A 38 -14.06 8.99 -12.73
N ASP A 39 -14.66 9.50 -13.79
CA ASP A 39 -15.11 8.74 -14.96
C ASP A 39 -16.11 7.61 -14.62
N GLY A 40 -16.85 7.75 -13.52
CA GLY A 40 -17.88 6.79 -13.14
C GLY A 40 -17.36 5.48 -12.54
N VAL A 41 -16.06 5.38 -12.25
CA VAL A 41 -15.45 4.17 -11.68
C VAL A 41 -15.95 3.96 -10.26
N VAL A 42 -16.54 2.79 -9.99
CA VAL A 42 -16.96 2.41 -8.63
C VAL A 42 -15.76 2.01 -7.81
N ILE A 43 -15.55 2.67 -6.68
CA ILE A 43 -14.49 2.38 -5.73
C ILE A 43 -15.09 1.68 -4.51
N ARG A 44 -14.57 0.50 -4.20
CA ARG A 44 -14.95 -0.32 -3.04
C ARG A 44 -13.99 -0.09 -1.90
N TYR A 45 -14.52 -0.01 -0.68
CA TYR A 45 -13.71 0.07 0.53
C TYR A 45 -14.42 -0.58 1.72
N VAL A 46 -13.67 -0.83 2.75
CA VAL A 46 -14.19 -1.29 4.04
C VAL A 46 -13.81 -0.33 5.13
N ARG A 47 -14.64 -0.28 6.15
CA ARG A 47 -14.31 0.38 7.40
C ARG A 47 -14.58 -0.53 8.59
N MET A 48 -13.72 -0.41 9.60
CA MET A 48 -13.85 -1.03 10.90
C MET A 48 -13.79 0.09 11.95
N THR A 49 -14.92 0.34 12.63
CA THR A 49 -15.04 1.51 13.51
C THR A 49 -15.63 1.14 14.87
N ALA A 50 -15.21 1.86 15.91
CA ALA A 50 -15.78 1.75 17.27
C ALA A 50 -16.06 3.14 17.85
N ALA A 51 -17.16 3.27 18.60
CA ALA A 51 -17.57 4.58 19.15
C ALA A 51 -16.51 5.23 20.07
N SER A 52 -15.70 4.41 20.73
CA SER A 52 -14.63 4.83 21.63
C SER A 52 -13.38 5.34 20.92
N HIS A 53 -13.19 5.01 19.63
CA HIS A 53 -12.00 5.40 18.90
C HIS A 53 -12.09 6.87 18.45
N LYS A 54 -10.99 7.61 18.65
CA LYS A 54 -10.85 9.03 18.27
C LYS A 54 -9.74 9.26 17.26
N LYS A 55 -9.12 8.20 16.80
CA LYS A 55 -8.03 8.19 15.82
C LYS A 55 -8.39 7.27 14.67
N ALA A 56 -7.96 7.63 13.48
CA ALA A 56 -8.20 6.84 12.28
C ALA A 56 -6.90 6.55 11.54
N ILE A 57 -6.83 5.37 10.90
CA ILE A 57 -5.79 5.00 9.95
C ILE A 57 -6.46 4.68 8.62
N PHE A 58 -6.00 5.35 7.56
CA PHE A 58 -6.29 5.01 6.18
C PHE A 58 -5.17 4.09 5.67
N ILE A 59 -5.49 2.82 5.46
CA ILE A 59 -4.56 1.86 4.85
C ILE A 59 -4.67 2.00 3.34
N VAL A 60 -3.54 2.27 2.70
CA VAL A 60 -3.44 2.48 1.24
C VAL A 60 -2.64 1.31 0.64
N PRO A 61 -3.32 0.31 0.05
CA PRO A 61 -2.70 -0.91 -0.47
C PRO A 61 -1.76 -0.66 -1.65
N GLY A 62 -0.94 -1.68 -1.95
CA GLY A 62 -0.11 -1.69 -3.14
C GLY A 62 -0.88 -2.13 -4.40
N ARG A 63 -0.15 -2.20 -5.53
CA ARG A 63 -0.68 -2.72 -6.79
C ARG A 63 -1.10 -4.19 -6.63
N SER A 64 -2.19 -4.57 -7.27
CA SER A 64 -2.81 -5.90 -7.22
C SER A 64 -3.29 -6.37 -5.84
N GLU A 65 -3.19 -5.55 -4.83
CA GLU A 65 -3.74 -5.85 -3.51
C GLU A 65 -5.22 -5.46 -3.41
N SER A 66 -5.93 -6.11 -2.50
CA SER A 66 -7.31 -5.79 -2.11
C SER A 66 -7.40 -5.68 -0.60
N TYR A 67 -8.40 -4.95 -0.09
CA TYR A 67 -8.69 -4.94 1.34
C TYR A 67 -8.92 -6.34 1.92
N SER A 68 -9.31 -7.31 1.09
CA SER A 68 -9.47 -8.71 1.48
C SER A 68 -8.17 -9.38 1.94
N LYS A 69 -7.01 -8.81 1.60
CA LYS A 69 -5.69 -9.24 2.06
C LYS A 69 -5.37 -8.73 3.47
N TYR A 70 -5.96 -7.61 3.90
CA TYR A 70 -5.58 -6.85 5.09
C TYR A 70 -6.26 -7.18 6.43
N PRO A 71 -7.15 -8.18 6.58
CA PRO A 71 -7.86 -8.42 7.84
C PRO A 71 -6.95 -8.51 9.07
N GLU A 72 -5.77 -9.14 8.96
CA GLU A 72 -4.82 -9.28 10.06
C GLU A 72 -4.22 -7.94 10.49
N VAL A 73 -3.83 -7.08 9.54
CA VAL A 73 -3.32 -5.74 9.81
C VAL A 73 -4.41 -4.86 10.42
N VAL A 74 -5.62 -4.95 9.89
CA VAL A 74 -6.79 -4.23 10.43
C VAL A 74 -7.10 -4.67 11.84
N TRP A 75 -7.07 -5.98 12.13
CA TRP A 75 -7.24 -6.53 13.48
C TRP A 75 -6.24 -5.91 14.47
N ASP A 76 -4.96 -5.89 14.12
CA ASP A 76 -3.92 -5.41 15.02
C ASP A 76 -4.05 -3.93 15.33
N LEU A 77 -4.25 -3.11 14.30
CA LEU A 77 -4.36 -1.65 14.46
C LEU A 77 -5.69 -1.23 15.10
N PHE A 78 -6.79 -1.91 14.78
CA PHE A 78 -8.07 -1.68 15.43
C PHE A 78 -7.99 -1.95 16.94
N ASN A 79 -7.35 -3.06 17.34
CA ASN A 79 -7.10 -3.37 18.75
C ASN A 79 -6.10 -2.42 19.44
N CYS A 80 -5.37 -1.58 18.66
CA CYS A 80 -4.56 -0.48 19.18
C CYS A 80 -5.35 0.82 19.37
N GLY A 81 -6.66 0.82 19.08
CA GLY A 81 -7.54 1.96 19.31
C GLY A 81 -7.74 2.88 18.11
N TYR A 82 -7.51 2.37 16.91
CA TYR A 82 -7.74 3.11 15.67
C TYR A 82 -8.96 2.59 14.93
N ASP A 83 -9.78 3.48 14.40
CA ASP A 83 -10.69 3.14 13.32
C ASP A 83 -9.89 2.96 12.03
N ILE A 84 -10.28 1.99 11.22
CA ILE A 84 -9.50 1.61 10.02
C ILE A 84 -10.36 1.72 8.78
N PHE A 85 -9.79 2.33 7.74
CA PHE A 85 -10.35 2.43 6.40
C PHE A 85 -9.37 1.81 5.41
N VAL A 86 -9.86 0.92 4.54
CA VAL A 86 -9.04 0.29 3.50
C VAL A 86 -9.84 0.27 2.21
N MET A 87 -9.29 0.87 1.14
CA MET A 87 -9.94 0.85 -0.18
C MET A 87 -9.22 -0.07 -1.16
N ASP A 88 -9.97 -0.57 -2.11
CA ASP A 88 -9.41 -1.15 -3.33
C ASP A 88 -9.25 -0.03 -4.35
N HIS A 89 -8.03 0.13 -4.88
CA HIS A 89 -7.79 1.15 -5.90
C HIS A 89 -8.56 0.83 -7.19
N ARG A 90 -8.88 1.89 -7.98
CA ARG A 90 -9.41 1.70 -9.33
C ARG A 90 -8.58 0.71 -10.13
N GLY A 91 -9.22 -0.09 -10.94
CA GLY A 91 -8.55 -1.07 -11.78
C GLY A 91 -8.08 -2.34 -11.06
N GLN A 92 -8.33 -2.51 -9.76
CA GLN A 92 -7.94 -3.69 -8.98
C GLN A 92 -8.93 -4.04 -7.87
N GLY A 93 -8.71 -5.18 -7.22
CA GLY A 93 -9.56 -5.64 -6.14
C GLY A 93 -11.02 -5.78 -6.58
N LEU A 94 -11.95 -5.34 -5.74
CA LEU A 94 -13.39 -5.30 -6.02
C LEU A 94 -13.85 -3.95 -6.60
N SER A 95 -12.94 -3.01 -6.83
CA SER A 95 -13.22 -1.75 -7.52
C SER A 95 -13.33 -1.94 -9.03
N GLY A 96 -13.92 -0.97 -9.72
CA GLY A 96 -14.17 -1.01 -11.16
C GLY A 96 -12.90 -1.19 -11.98
N ARG A 97 -12.94 -2.07 -12.98
CA ARG A 97 -11.90 -2.24 -13.98
C ARG A 97 -11.99 -1.13 -15.03
N LEU A 98 -10.86 -0.79 -15.63
CA LEU A 98 -10.75 0.34 -16.57
C LEU A 98 -10.66 -0.11 -18.02
N LEU A 99 -10.37 -1.38 -18.27
CA LEU A 99 -10.28 -1.99 -19.59
C LEU A 99 -11.18 -3.21 -19.65
N ASP A 100 -11.52 -3.63 -20.87
CA ASP A 100 -12.39 -4.80 -21.13
C ASP A 100 -11.79 -6.10 -20.57
N ASP A 101 -10.47 -6.25 -20.66
CA ASP A 101 -9.78 -7.38 -20.00
C ASP A 101 -9.51 -7.01 -18.52
N PRO A 102 -10.22 -7.65 -17.57
CA PRO A 102 -10.12 -7.32 -16.14
C PRO A 102 -8.77 -7.69 -15.50
N GLN A 103 -7.94 -8.44 -16.22
CA GLN A 103 -6.61 -8.83 -15.76
C GLN A 103 -5.52 -7.78 -16.03
N LEU A 104 -5.80 -6.78 -16.86
CA LEU A 104 -4.87 -5.71 -17.18
C LEU A 104 -4.83 -4.66 -16.05
N GLY A 105 -3.69 -4.57 -15.35
CA GLY A 105 -3.45 -3.53 -14.36
C GLY A 105 -3.20 -2.18 -15.02
N HIS A 106 -4.23 -1.34 -15.10
CA HIS A 106 -4.21 -0.06 -15.84
C HIS A 106 -4.64 1.11 -14.98
N VAL A 107 -4.16 2.29 -15.32
CA VAL A 107 -4.67 3.59 -14.88
C VAL A 107 -4.50 4.60 -16.01
N ALA A 108 -5.44 5.51 -16.17
CA ALA A 108 -5.34 6.57 -17.18
C ALA A 108 -4.29 7.62 -16.80
N GLN A 109 -4.33 8.08 -15.57
CA GLN A 109 -3.35 8.97 -14.96
C GLN A 109 -3.11 8.52 -13.51
N PHE A 110 -1.86 8.55 -13.05
CA PHE A 110 -1.56 8.14 -11.67
C PHE A 110 -2.29 9.00 -10.64
N SER A 111 -2.52 10.28 -10.93
CA SER A 111 -3.30 11.20 -10.10
C SER A 111 -4.73 10.72 -9.83
N ASP A 112 -5.31 9.88 -10.68
CA ASP A 112 -6.66 9.35 -10.47
C ASP A 112 -6.74 8.48 -9.20
N TYR A 113 -5.65 7.78 -8.84
CA TYR A 113 -5.55 7.07 -7.56
C TYR A 113 -5.56 8.04 -6.37
N VAL A 114 -4.88 9.18 -6.53
CA VAL A 114 -4.81 10.22 -5.49
C VAL A 114 -6.19 10.84 -5.28
N ASP A 115 -6.91 11.14 -6.36
CA ASP A 115 -8.26 11.70 -6.33
C ASP A 115 -9.25 10.75 -5.63
N ASP A 116 -9.13 9.44 -5.85
CA ASP A 116 -9.96 8.44 -5.18
C ASP A 116 -9.68 8.39 -3.67
N LEU A 117 -8.40 8.41 -3.27
CA LEU A 117 -8.04 8.42 -1.85
C LEU A 117 -8.48 9.71 -1.16
N GLU A 118 -8.32 10.86 -1.82
CA GLU A 118 -8.81 12.16 -1.35
C GLU A 118 -10.31 12.09 -1.08
N LYS A 119 -11.08 11.59 -2.03
CA LYS A 119 -12.54 11.46 -1.91
C LYS A 119 -12.95 10.54 -0.77
N LEU A 120 -12.24 9.41 -0.59
CA LEU A 120 -12.48 8.54 0.57
C LEU A 120 -12.25 9.29 1.89
N CYS A 121 -11.15 10.03 2.00
CA CYS A 121 -10.86 10.82 3.19
C CYS A 121 -11.92 11.90 3.44
N GLU A 122 -12.35 12.62 2.43
CA GLU A 122 -13.43 13.62 2.54
C GLU A 122 -14.73 12.99 3.07
N LEU A 123 -15.13 11.85 2.51
CA LEU A 123 -16.36 11.16 2.92
C LEU A 123 -16.30 10.70 4.39
N GLU A 124 -15.21 10.11 4.82
CA GLU A 124 -15.11 9.51 6.16
C GLU A 124 -14.69 10.50 7.25
N LEU A 125 -14.09 11.65 6.88
CA LEU A 125 -13.67 12.69 7.82
C LEU A 125 -14.66 13.84 7.94
N SER A 126 -15.69 13.92 7.09
CA SER A 126 -16.68 15.02 7.06
C SER A 126 -17.37 15.28 8.39
N GLY A 127 -17.51 14.27 9.24
CA GLY A 127 -18.17 14.37 10.56
C GLY A 127 -17.31 14.94 11.69
N GLY A 128 -16.03 15.28 11.44
CA GLY A 128 -15.11 15.85 12.45
C GLY A 128 -14.87 14.96 13.69
N ARG A 129 -15.07 13.65 13.55
CA ARG A 129 -15.04 12.69 14.67
C ARG A 129 -13.63 12.43 15.20
N TYR A 130 -12.63 12.49 14.33
CA TYR A 130 -11.28 12.08 14.65
C TYR A 130 -10.41 13.26 15.09
N GLN A 131 -9.69 13.07 16.18
CA GLN A 131 -8.70 14.02 16.67
C GLN A 131 -7.39 13.93 15.88
N GLN A 132 -7.08 12.75 15.36
CA GLN A 132 -5.89 12.46 14.57
C GLN A 132 -6.23 11.46 13.47
N THR A 133 -5.64 11.70 12.32
CA THR A 133 -5.76 10.85 11.14
C THR A 133 -4.38 10.48 10.62
N PHE A 134 -4.18 9.23 10.27
CA PHE A 134 -2.92 8.70 9.80
C PHE A 134 -3.10 7.96 8.49
N ALA A 135 -2.05 7.91 7.69
CA ALA A 135 -1.97 7.00 6.55
C ALA A 135 -0.94 5.90 6.82
N LEU A 136 -1.30 4.66 6.52
CA LEU A 136 -0.40 3.52 6.46
C LEU A 136 -0.41 3.00 5.03
N ALA A 137 0.68 3.20 4.31
CA ALA A 137 0.68 3.03 2.86
C ALA A 137 1.79 2.08 2.41
N HIS A 138 1.42 1.06 1.63
CA HIS A 138 2.34 0.04 1.12
C HIS A 138 2.57 0.19 -0.38
N SER A 139 3.84 0.13 -0.81
CA SER A 139 4.24 0.05 -2.22
C SER A 139 3.65 1.18 -3.07
N MET A 140 2.86 0.88 -4.11
CA MET A 140 2.13 1.87 -4.91
C MET A 140 1.29 2.81 -4.03
N GLY A 141 0.66 2.28 -2.98
CA GLY A 141 -0.07 3.07 -2.00
C GLY A 141 0.80 4.12 -1.31
N GLY A 142 2.10 3.83 -1.11
CA GLY A 142 3.07 4.78 -0.59
C GLY A 142 3.27 5.99 -1.50
N ALA A 143 3.34 5.78 -2.82
CA ALA A 143 3.39 6.87 -3.79
C ALA A 143 2.09 7.69 -3.76
N ILE A 144 0.92 7.02 -3.72
CA ILE A 144 -0.38 7.68 -3.67
C ILE A 144 -0.51 8.55 -2.41
N ALA A 145 -0.20 7.99 -1.23
CA ALA A 145 -0.28 8.72 0.04
C ALA A 145 0.70 9.90 0.11
N THR A 146 1.89 9.76 -0.46
CA THR A 146 2.89 10.84 -0.54
C THR A 146 2.37 12.01 -1.38
N LEU A 147 1.78 11.73 -2.55
CA LEU A 147 1.19 12.74 -3.42
C LEU A 147 -0.03 13.42 -2.77
N LEU A 148 -0.86 12.66 -2.07
CA LEU A 148 -1.99 13.24 -1.33
C LEU A 148 -1.51 14.13 -0.17
N SER A 149 -0.45 13.72 0.54
CA SER A 149 0.14 14.53 1.62
C SER A 149 0.81 15.81 1.09
N GLN A 150 1.32 15.81 -0.14
CA GLN A 150 1.80 17.03 -0.80
C GLN A 150 0.63 17.96 -1.15
N ARG A 151 -0.45 17.39 -1.71
CA ARG A 151 -1.64 18.16 -2.10
C ARG A 151 -2.37 18.75 -0.90
N HIS A 152 -2.49 17.99 0.19
CA HIS A 152 -3.18 18.34 1.43
C HIS A 152 -2.31 18.03 2.65
N PRO A 153 -1.34 18.88 3.00
CA PRO A 153 -0.37 18.62 4.06
C PRO A 153 -0.96 18.39 5.46
N SER A 154 -2.16 18.89 5.71
CA SER A 154 -2.85 18.77 7.00
C SER A 154 -3.88 17.65 7.07
N LEU A 155 -4.11 16.91 5.97
CA LEU A 155 -5.13 15.86 5.91
C LEU A 155 -4.79 14.70 6.85
N PHE A 156 -3.55 14.27 6.83
CA PHE A 156 -3.03 13.29 7.79
C PHE A 156 -2.12 13.96 8.81
N THR A 157 -2.22 13.54 10.05
CA THR A 157 -1.30 13.94 11.11
C THR A 157 0.12 13.46 10.82
N ALA A 158 0.25 12.23 10.31
CA ALA A 158 1.50 11.64 9.86
C ALA A 158 1.23 10.44 8.94
N THR A 159 2.25 10.05 8.17
CA THR A 159 2.18 8.92 7.24
C THR A 159 3.30 7.91 7.53
N ALA A 160 2.95 6.63 7.63
CA ALA A 160 3.89 5.52 7.63
C ALA A 160 3.93 4.88 6.24
N LEU A 161 5.07 4.98 5.59
CA LEU A 161 5.35 4.41 4.27
C LEU A 161 6.08 3.08 4.45
N VAL A 162 5.54 2.01 3.89
CA VAL A 162 6.08 0.65 4.00
C VAL A 162 6.48 0.18 2.60
N ALA A 163 7.78 0.03 2.37
CA ALA A 163 8.35 -0.30 1.06
C ALA A 163 7.73 0.55 -0.09
N PRO A 164 7.72 1.90 0.02
CA PRO A 164 6.97 2.75 -0.92
C PRO A 164 7.56 2.69 -2.33
N MET A 165 6.68 2.72 -3.35
CA MET A 165 7.05 2.73 -4.76
C MET A 165 7.48 4.14 -5.19
N PHE A 166 8.72 4.51 -4.89
CA PHE A 166 9.37 5.73 -5.39
C PHE A 166 10.23 5.46 -6.62
N GLY A 167 10.50 4.20 -6.90
CA GLY A 167 11.09 3.65 -8.10
C GLY A 167 10.71 2.18 -8.19
N ILE A 168 10.76 1.61 -9.38
CA ILE A 168 10.51 0.19 -9.62
C ILE A 168 11.76 -0.49 -10.13
N VAL A 169 11.95 -1.75 -9.75
CA VAL A 169 13.03 -2.58 -10.30
C VAL A 169 12.68 -2.90 -11.75
N LEU A 170 13.54 -2.48 -12.67
CA LEU A 170 13.36 -2.68 -14.10
C LEU A 170 14.20 -3.86 -14.59
N PRO A 171 13.68 -4.66 -15.56
CA PRO A 171 14.40 -5.83 -16.09
C PRO A 171 15.57 -5.46 -17.01
N MET A 172 15.70 -4.18 -17.37
CA MET A 172 16.73 -3.65 -18.26
C MET A 172 17.03 -2.20 -17.92
N PRO A 173 18.14 -1.61 -18.45
CA PRO A 173 18.48 -0.21 -18.19
C PRO A 173 17.32 0.74 -18.50
N GLU A 174 17.12 1.75 -17.66
CA GLU A 174 15.99 2.68 -17.70
C GLU A 174 15.83 3.35 -19.07
N TRP A 175 16.94 3.75 -19.71
CA TRP A 175 16.89 4.38 -21.05
C TRP A 175 16.31 3.46 -22.13
N VAL A 176 16.52 2.13 -22.01
CA VAL A 176 15.92 1.14 -22.92
C VAL A 176 14.43 1.06 -22.68
N VAL A 177 14.03 0.97 -21.42
CA VAL A 177 12.60 0.95 -21.02
C VAL A 177 11.90 2.21 -21.54
N GLU A 178 12.50 3.39 -21.36
CA GLU A 178 11.93 4.65 -21.85
C GLU A 178 11.71 4.66 -23.39
N ARG A 179 12.66 4.14 -24.15
CA ARG A 179 12.50 4.04 -25.61
C ARG A 179 11.32 3.13 -25.97
N ILE A 180 11.17 2.02 -25.28
CA ILE A 180 10.05 1.09 -25.47
C ILE A 180 8.74 1.79 -25.10
N LEU A 181 8.68 2.45 -23.95
CA LEU A 181 7.48 3.16 -23.46
C LEU A 181 7.06 4.28 -24.39
N ASN A 182 8.02 5.06 -24.91
CA ASN A 182 7.75 6.13 -25.87
C ASN A 182 7.27 5.57 -27.21
N TRP A 183 7.83 4.46 -27.66
CA TRP A 183 7.41 3.79 -28.91
C TRP A 183 6.00 3.20 -28.79
N THR A 184 5.65 2.63 -27.62
CA THR A 184 4.32 2.06 -27.38
C THR A 184 3.25 3.11 -27.11
N ALA A 185 3.63 4.29 -26.61
CA ALA A 185 2.70 5.35 -26.19
C ALA A 185 1.72 5.80 -27.28
N THR A 186 2.15 5.78 -28.54
CA THR A 186 1.34 6.16 -29.70
C THR A 186 0.53 5.02 -30.31
N ARG A 187 0.61 3.83 -29.75
CA ARG A 187 -0.04 2.60 -30.25
C ARG A 187 -0.98 2.03 -29.19
N PRO A 188 -2.31 2.31 -29.26
CA PRO A 188 -3.25 1.97 -28.19
C PRO A 188 -3.19 0.50 -27.75
N HIS A 189 -3.12 -0.44 -28.71
CA HIS A 189 -3.06 -1.88 -28.41
C HIS A 189 -1.78 -2.32 -27.67
N LEU A 190 -0.65 -1.61 -27.84
CA LEU A 190 0.59 -1.86 -27.10
C LEU A 190 0.62 -1.10 -25.78
N ARG A 191 0.09 0.12 -25.79
CA ARG A 191 -0.02 0.96 -24.60
C ARG A 191 -0.88 0.31 -23.52
N GLU A 192 -2.00 -0.29 -23.91
CA GLU A 192 -2.97 -0.92 -23.02
C GLU A 192 -2.76 -2.45 -22.90
N GLY A 193 -1.75 -3.01 -23.58
CA GLY A 193 -1.33 -4.39 -23.42
C GLY A 193 -0.44 -4.60 -22.20
N PHE A 194 -0.25 -5.90 -21.84
CA PHE A 194 0.67 -6.25 -20.75
C PHE A 194 2.09 -5.72 -21.03
N ALA A 195 2.71 -5.17 -20.00
CA ALA A 195 4.12 -4.80 -20.05
C ALA A 195 5.00 -6.02 -20.30
N PHE A 196 6.13 -5.80 -20.97
CA PHE A 196 7.07 -6.86 -21.31
C PHE A 196 7.45 -7.73 -20.10
N GLY A 197 7.39 -9.05 -20.28
CA GLY A 197 7.72 -10.01 -19.22
C GLY A 197 6.61 -10.24 -18.20
N THR A 198 5.42 -9.63 -18.41
CA THR A 198 4.26 -9.81 -17.53
C THR A 198 3.10 -10.47 -18.30
N GLY A 199 2.05 -10.87 -17.60
CA GLY A 199 0.92 -11.55 -18.20
C GLY A 199 -0.24 -11.72 -17.22
N ARG A 200 -1.11 -12.65 -17.50
CA ARG A 200 -2.26 -12.96 -16.64
C ARG A 200 -1.81 -13.43 -15.26
N TRP A 201 -2.65 -13.21 -14.28
CA TRP A 201 -2.42 -13.70 -12.93
C TRP A 201 -2.23 -15.22 -12.90
N HIS A 202 -1.28 -15.65 -12.14
CA HIS A 202 -1.07 -17.05 -11.78
C HIS A 202 -0.53 -17.15 -10.35
N ALA A 203 -0.85 -18.25 -9.68
CA ALA A 203 -0.34 -18.53 -8.35
C ALA A 203 1.16 -18.86 -8.42
N THR A 204 2.02 -17.97 -8.00
CA THR A 204 3.46 -18.22 -7.94
C THR A 204 3.78 -19.16 -6.78
N PRO A 205 4.56 -20.24 -7.00
CA PRO A 205 4.99 -21.12 -5.93
C PRO A 205 5.78 -20.38 -4.83
N PHE A 206 5.56 -20.77 -3.56
CA PHE A 206 6.21 -20.09 -2.44
C PHE A 206 7.74 -20.05 -2.54
N GLY A 207 8.37 -21.11 -3.07
CA GLY A 207 9.84 -21.21 -3.15
C GLY A 207 10.51 -20.15 -4.03
N ILE A 208 9.76 -19.54 -4.95
CA ILE A 208 10.27 -18.54 -5.90
C ILE A 208 9.59 -17.18 -5.74
N ASN A 209 8.74 -17.00 -4.71
CA ASN A 209 8.12 -15.71 -4.46
C ASN A 209 9.15 -14.69 -3.96
N THR A 210 8.93 -13.42 -4.29
CA THR A 210 9.79 -12.30 -3.88
C THR A 210 9.12 -11.39 -2.85
N LEU A 211 7.93 -11.79 -2.36
CA LEU A 211 7.07 -10.92 -1.58
C LEU A 211 7.24 -11.08 -0.07
N THR A 212 7.38 -12.32 0.43
CA THR A 212 7.45 -12.60 1.86
C THR A 212 8.12 -13.93 2.19
N HIS A 213 8.72 -14.03 3.37
CA HIS A 213 9.23 -15.28 3.95
C HIS A 213 8.17 -16.02 4.78
N SER A 214 7.01 -15.42 5.04
CA SER A 214 5.92 -16.07 5.77
C SER A 214 5.09 -16.98 4.87
N ARG A 215 5.33 -18.29 4.93
CA ARG A 215 4.58 -19.27 4.14
C ARG A 215 3.07 -19.22 4.44
N VAL A 216 2.69 -19.09 5.69
CA VAL A 216 1.28 -19.15 6.10
C VAL A 216 0.50 -17.92 5.60
N ARG A 217 1.11 -16.71 5.66
CA ARG A 217 0.51 -15.47 5.14
C ARG A 217 0.46 -15.46 3.63
N TYR A 218 1.52 -15.94 2.98
CA TYR A 218 1.55 -16.08 1.53
C TYR A 218 0.46 -17.04 1.03
N GLN A 219 0.34 -18.22 1.63
CA GLN A 219 -0.69 -19.20 1.28
C GLN A 219 -2.12 -18.66 1.53
N ARG A 220 -2.30 -17.90 2.62
CA ARG A 220 -3.60 -17.23 2.87
C ARG A 220 -3.94 -16.23 1.77
N SER A 221 -2.98 -15.43 1.34
CA SER A 221 -3.17 -14.49 0.23
C SER A 221 -3.51 -15.21 -1.07
N LEU A 222 -2.78 -16.26 -1.43
CA LEU A 222 -3.10 -17.05 -2.62
C LEU A 222 -4.50 -17.68 -2.55
N ARG A 223 -4.88 -18.19 -1.39
CA ARG A 223 -6.24 -18.76 -1.20
C ARG A 223 -7.32 -17.68 -1.36
N CYS A 224 -7.10 -16.48 -0.83
CA CYS A 224 -8.03 -15.37 -1.01
C CYS A 224 -8.28 -15.07 -2.50
N TYR A 225 -7.23 -15.04 -3.31
CA TYR A 225 -7.35 -14.85 -4.77
C TYR A 225 -7.94 -16.05 -5.49
N ALA A 226 -7.72 -17.27 -5.01
CA ALA A 226 -8.31 -18.49 -5.59
C ALA A 226 -9.81 -18.57 -5.29
N ASP A 227 -10.22 -18.20 -4.08
CA ASP A 227 -11.62 -18.21 -3.63
C ASP A 227 -12.44 -17.06 -4.26
N GLN A 228 -11.79 -15.96 -4.63
CA GLN A 228 -12.40 -14.79 -5.24
C GLN A 228 -11.64 -14.41 -6.54
N PRO A 229 -11.92 -15.08 -7.68
CA PRO A 229 -11.21 -14.85 -8.94
C PRO A 229 -11.27 -13.39 -9.45
N GLU A 230 -12.29 -12.64 -9.09
CA GLU A 230 -12.42 -11.22 -9.41
C GLU A 230 -11.32 -10.33 -8.80
N LEU A 231 -10.64 -10.82 -7.75
CA LEU A 231 -9.48 -10.15 -7.15
C LEU A 231 -8.20 -10.36 -7.96
N GLN A 232 -8.17 -11.33 -8.84
CA GLN A 232 -6.99 -11.67 -9.63
C GLN A 232 -6.71 -10.57 -10.65
N LEU A 233 -5.56 -9.90 -10.47
CA LEU A 233 -5.03 -8.92 -11.40
C LEU A 233 -3.72 -9.44 -11.96
N GLY A 234 -3.58 -9.40 -13.27
CA GLY A 234 -2.34 -9.73 -13.95
C GLY A 234 -1.31 -8.61 -13.88
N GLY A 235 -0.35 -8.64 -14.78
CA GLY A 235 0.67 -7.63 -14.90
C GLY A 235 0.12 -6.24 -15.23
N PRO A 236 0.95 -5.20 -15.05
CA PRO A 236 0.61 -3.85 -15.44
C PRO A 236 0.54 -3.71 -16.96
N THR A 237 -0.24 -2.75 -17.43
CA THR A 237 -0.11 -2.28 -18.80
C THR A 237 1.20 -1.52 -19.00
N THR A 238 1.68 -1.46 -20.24
CA THR A 238 2.84 -0.64 -20.59
C THR A 238 2.64 0.82 -20.17
N HIS A 239 1.42 1.34 -20.30
CA HIS A 239 1.08 2.68 -19.85
C HIS A 239 1.19 2.85 -18.33
N TRP A 240 0.72 1.86 -17.56
CA TRP A 240 0.85 1.91 -16.11
C TRP A 240 2.33 1.98 -15.67
N VAL A 241 3.21 1.20 -16.32
CA VAL A 241 4.65 1.26 -16.03
C VAL A 241 5.21 2.65 -16.29
N ARG A 242 4.80 3.29 -17.40
CA ARG A 242 5.18 4.66 -17.71
C ARG A 242 4.72 5.64 -16.62
N GLU A 243 3.46 5.55 -16.21
CA GLU A 243 2.91 6.38 -15.13
C GLU A 243 3.67 6.17 -13.80
N ALA A 244 4.03 4.93 -13.47
CA ALA A 244 4.79 4.61 -12.26
C ALA A 244 6.20 5.25 -12.28
N ILE A 245 6.92 5.17 -13.41
CA ILE A 245 8.25 5.78 -13.55
C ILE A 245 8.17 7.33 -13.44
N LEU A 246 7.23 7.94 -14.14
CA LEU A 246 7.03 9.40 -14.09
C LEU A 246 6.65 9.87 -12.67
N THR A 247 5.82 9.11 -11.99
CA THR A 247 5.40 9.40 -10.61
C THR A 247 6.58 9.30 -9.65
N GLY A 248 7.42 8.28 -9.76
CA GLY A 248 8.61 8.14 -8.93
C GLY A 248 9.57 9.33 -9.08
N ARG A 249 9.84 9.76 -10.31
CA ARG A 249 10.65 10.95 -10.59
C ARG A 249 10.02 12.23 -10.03
N TYR A 250 8.72 12.37 -10.16
CA TYR A 250 8.01 13.52 -9.59
C TYR A 250 8.11 13.54 -8.07
N ILE A 251 7.90 12.41 -7.40
CA ILE A 251 8.05 12.29 -5.94
C ILE A 251 9.47 12.66 -5.50
N GLU A 252 10.49 12.20 -6.21
CA GLU A 252 11.88 12.56 -5.91
C GLU A 252 12.10 14.08 -6.05
N SER A 253 11.52 14.70 -7.06
CA SER A 253 11.65 16.15 -7.30
C SER A 253 10.98 17.02 -6.25
N ILE A 254 9.86 16.57 -5.66
CA ILE A 254 9.11 17.31 -4.63
C ILE A 254 9.56 16.96 -3.20
N ALA A 255 10.42 15.96 -3.03
CA ALA A 255 10.85 15.51 -1.71
C ALA A 255 11.38 16.64 -0.80
N PRO A 256 12.17 17.63 -1.30
CA PRO A 256 12.61 18.77 -0.49
C PRO A 256 11.50 19.68 0.01
N GLU A 257 10.36 19.70 -0.69
CA GLU A 257 9.22 20.57 -0.39
C GLU A 257 8.15 19.88 0.45
N LEU A 258 8.28 18.57 0.66
CA LEU A 258 7.32 17.79 1.40
C LEU A 258 7.59 17.89 2.91
N HIS A 259 6.89 18.81 3.60
CA HIS A 259 7.05 19.07 5.03
C HIS A 259 6.25 18.10 5.92
N HIS A 260 5.37 17.30 5.34
CA HIS A 260 4.53 16.34 6.04
C HIS A 260 5.36 15.31 6.83
N PRO A 261 5.00 14.96 8.08
CA PRO A 261 5.71 13.96 8.87
C PRO A 261 5.63 12.55 8.25
N VAL A 262 6.78 11.90 8.08
CA VAL A 262 6.89 10.59 7.41
C VAL A 262 7.78 9.65 8.21
N LEU A 263 7.29 8.42 8.46
CA LEU A 263 8.10 7.24 8.76
C LEU A 263 8.26 6.44 7.47
N LEU A 264 9.49 6.04 7.12
CA LEU A 264 9.75 5.19 5.96
C LEU A 264 10.39 3.88 6.41
N LEU A 265 9.69 2.76 6.20
CA LEU A 265 10.20 1.41 6.40
C LEU A 265 10.64 0.83 5.05
N GLN A 266 11.88 0.38 4.98
CA GLN A 266 12.49 -0.16 3.77
C GLN A 266 12.77 -1.65 3.94
N ALA A 267 12.41 -2.49 2.97
CA ALA A 267 12.69 -3.92 3.00
C ALA A 267 14.12 -4.20 2.49
N SER A 268 14.98 -4.85 3.29
CA SER A 268 16.38 -5.07 2.89
C SER A 268 16.53 -6.02 1.70
N GLU A 269 15.58 -6.94 1.49
CA GLU A 269 15.58 -7.92 0.40
C GLU A 269 14.51 -7.60 -0.67
N ASP A 270 14.15 -6.33 -0.84
CA ASP A 270 13.15 -5.93 -1.85
C ASP A 270 13.66 -6.15 -3.27
N GLN A 271 12.85 -6.82 -4.09
CA GLN A 271 13.09 -7.07 -5.51
C GLN A 271 12.00 -6.48 -6.41
N VAL A 272 11.07 -5.71 -5.83
CA VAL A 272 9.93 -5.13 -6.53
C VAL A 272 10.11 -3.63 -6.73
N VAL A 273 10.47 -2.92 -5.65
CA VAL A 273 10.72 -1.47 -5.67
C VAL A 273 12.20 -1.17 -5.46
N ASP A 274 12.62 -0.02 -5.99
CA ASP A 274 14.01 0.43 -5.91
C ASP A 274 14.29 1.12 -4.56
N ASN A 275 15.04 0.46 -3.69
CA ASN A 275 15.47 1.01 -2.41
C ASN A 275 16.31 2.27 -2.56
N GLN A 276 17.10 2.41 -3.63
CA GLN A 276 17.91 3.61 -3.86
C GLN A 276 17.02 4.84 -4.11
N ALA A 277 15.85 4.67 -4.74
CA ALA A 277 14.89 5.76 -4.89
C ALA A 277 14.33 6.22 -3.54
N GLN A 278 14.10 5.30 -2.61
CA GLN A 278 13.70 5.61 -1.24
C GLN A 278 14.82 6.35 -0.48
N ASP A 279 16.07 5.93 -0.67
CA ASP A 279 17.24 6.59 -0.06
C ASP A 279 17.41 8.01 -0.59
N ARG A 280 17.28 8.23 -1.91
CA ARG A 280 17.34 9.57 -2.52
C ARG A 280 16.23 10.48 -2.01
N PHE A 281 14.99 9.97 -1.92
CA PHE A 281 13.86 10.70 -1.35
C PHE A 281 14.13 11.12 0.11
N SER A 282 14.61 10.20 0.94
CA SER A 282 14.92 10.48 2.35
C SER A 282 16.06 11.48 2.50
N LEU A 283 17.12 11.33 1.70
CA LEU A 283 18.25 12.26 1.70
C LEU A 283 17.83 13.67 1.28
N ALA A 284 17.03 13.80 0.23
CA ALA A 284 16.55 15.09 -0.25
C ALA A 284 15.72 15.84 0.81
N ARG A 285 14.87 15.11 1.53
CA ARG A 285 14.11 15.66 2.67
C ARG A 285 15.01 16.10 3.83
N ASN A 286 16.00 15.25 4.15
CA ASN A 286 16.94 15.55 5.23
C ASN A 286 17.74 16.82 4.94
N LEU A 287 18.27 16.96 3.73
CA LEU A 287 18.98 18.15 3.29
C LEU A 287 18.11 19.42 3.30
N ALA A 288 16.81 19.29 3.11
CA ALA A 288 15.85 20.39 3.18
C ALA A 288 15.39 20.72 4.62
N GLY A 289 15.82 19.96 5.63
CA GLY A 289 15.45 20.17 7.03
C GLY A 289 14.14 19.50 7.47
N PHE A 290 13.61 18.58 6.67
CA PHE A 290 12.39 17.80 6.95
C PHE A 290 12.66 16.30 6.90
N PRO A 291 13.57 15.75 7.75
CA PRO A 291 13.96 14.35 7.69
C PRO A 291 12.76 13.40 7.88
N CYS A 292 12.87 12.20 7.37
CA CYS A 292 12.01 11.11 7.80
C CYS A 292 12.24 10.80 9.28
N TYR A 293 11.27 10.21 9.96
CA TYR A 293 11.40 9.80 11.36
C TYR A 293 12.60 8.86 11.53
N GLY A 294 13.56 9.25 12.39
CA GLY A 294 14.84 8.57 12.57
C GLY A 294 15.93 9.02 11.58
N ASP A 295 15.72 10.11 10.84
CA ASP A 295 16.66 10.78 9.93
C ASP A 295 17.00 10.01 8.64
N HIS A 296 16.62 8.75 8.52
CA HIS A 296 16.87 7.88 7.36
C HIS A 296 15.77 6.81 7.23
N PRO A 297 15.68 6.10 6.10
CA PRO A 297 14.81 4.95 5.98
C PRO A 297 15.14 3.92 7.05
N GLN A 298 14.15 3.42 7.77
CA GLN A 298 14.34 2.36 8.75
C GLN A 298 14.32 1.02 8.03
N VAL A 299 15.49 0.40 7.93
CA VAL A 299 15.66 -0.88 7.23
C VAL A 299 15.09 -2.01 8.07
N MET A 300 14.18 -2.78 7.47
CA MET A 300 13.63 -4.01 8.03
C MET A 300 14.48 -5.18 7.52
N GLU A 301 15.45 -5.59 8.34
CA GLU A 301 16.41 -6.62 7.97
C GLU A 301 15.75 -7.98 7.71
N GLY A 302 16.14 -8.62 6.60
CA GLY A 302 15.58 -9.89 6.17
C GLY A 302 14.14 -9.80 5.64
N ALA A 303 13.57 -8.59 5.49
CA ALA A 303 12.26 -8.42 4.91
C ALA A 303 12.30 -8.42 3.39
N ARG A 304 11.37 -9.13 2.76
CA ARG A 304 10.98 -8.94 1.37
C ARG A 304 9.95 -7.82 1.25
N HIS A 305 9.47 -7.58 0.05
CA HIS A 305 8.62 -6.44 -0.29
C HIS A 305 7.39 -6.23 0.61
N GLU A 306 6.73 -7.30 1.04
CA GLU A 306 5.50 -7.24 1.83
C GLU A 306 5.77 -7.29 3.33
N ILE A 307 6.43 -6.26 3.89
CA ILE A 307 6.85 -6.16 5.29
C ILE A 307 5.70 -6.46 6.27
N LEU A 308 4.49 -5.95 5.99
CA LEU A 308 3.30 -6.17 6.85
C LEU A 308 2.76 -7.61 6.81
N PHE A 309 3.26 -8.43 5.90
CA PHE A 309 2.89 -9.83 5.71
C PHE A 309 4.10 -10.77 5.87
N GLU A 310 5.20 -10.28 6.45
CA GLU A 310 6.38 -11.04 6.75
C GLU A 310 6.20 -11.98 7.95
N LYS A 311 7.25 -12.75 8.29
CA LYS A 311 7.31 -13.55 9.51
C LYS A 311 7.05 -12.70 10.74
N ASP A 312 6.58 -13.35 11.79
CA ASP A 312 6.12 -12.68 13.02
C ASP A 312 7.12 -11.67 13.57
N GLU A 313 8.42 -11.99 13.61
CA GLU A 313 9.45 -11.10 14.18
C GLU A 313 9.58 -9.80 13.37
N ILE A 314 9.68 -9.90 12.05
CA ILE A 314 9.84 -8.74 11.15
C ILE A 314 8.55 -7.91 11.16
N ARG A 315 7.41 -8.58 11.02
CA ARG A 315 6.10 -7.95 11.03
C ARG A 315 5.82 -7.23 12.36
N ALA A 316 6.14 -7.87 13.49
CA ALA A 316 5.96 -7.29 14.82
C ALA A 316 6.82 -6.03 15.00
N ASP A 317 8.08 -6.05 14.57
CA ASP A 317 8.96 -4.88 14.62
C ASP A 317 8.40 -3.74 13.76
N ALA A 318 7.92 -4.03 12.55
CA ALA A 318 7.29 -3.03 11.70
C ALA A 318 6.05 -2.40 12.34
N LEU A 319 5.14 -3.21 12.87
CA LEU A 319 3.94 -2.71 13.55
C LEU A 319 4.27 -1.91 14.81
N GLN A 320 5.29 -2.33 15.56
CA GLN A 320 5.77 -1.58 16.72
C GLN A 320 6.28 -0.21 16.30
N LYS A 321 7.16 -0.13 15.31
CA LYS A 321 7.69 1.14 14.79
C LYS A 321 6.56 2.08 14.32
N ILE A 322 5.60 1.54 13.59
CA ILE A 322 4.44 2.31 13.10
C ILE A 322 3.60 2.85 14.27
N THR A 323 3.25 2.01 15.23
CA THR A 323 2.39 2.41 16.35
C THR A 323 3.11 3.33 17.33
N GLU A 324 4.41 3.15 17.57
CA GLU A 324 5.24 4.07 18.34
C GLU A 324 5.33 5.42 17.64
N TYR A 325 5.61 5.44 16.34
CA TYR A 325 5.65 6.68 15.55
C TYR A 325 4.33 7.45 15.62
N PHE A 326 3.19 6.79 15.37
CA PHE A 326 1.88 7.44 15.48
C PHE A 326 1.59 7.94 16.90
N SER A 327 2.10 7.24 17.91
CA SER A 327 1.92 7.65 19.30
C SER A 327 2.67 8.94 19.67
N THR A 328 3.73 9.31 18.93
CA THR A 328 4.46 10.56 19.16
C THR A 328 3.60 11.81 18.96
N PHE A 329 2.54 11.70 18.16
CA PHE A 329 1.57 12.77 17.91
C PHE A 329 0.40 12.78 18.90
N SER A 330 0.32 11.79 19.81
CA SER A 330 -0.74 11.71 20.81
C SER A 330 -0.32 12.54 22.04
N ARG A 331 -0.80 13.78 22.10
CA ARG A 331 -0.72 14.63 23.30
C ARG A 331 -2.09 14.75 23.95
#